data_d3dfe4206e8e0c2863fe0f163746d6f8
#
_entry.id   d3dfe4206e8e0c2863fe0f163746d6f8
#
_cell.length_a   1.000
_cell.length_b   1.000
_cell.length_c   1.000
_cell.angle_alpha   90.00
_cell.angle_beta   90.00
_cell.angle_gamma   90.00
#
_symmetry.space_group_name_H-M   'P 1'
#
loop_
_entity.id
_entity.type
_entity.pdbx_description
1 polymer ?
#
loop_
_entity_poly.entity_id
_entity_poly.type
_entity_poly.pdbx_seq_one_letter_code
_entity_poly.pdbx_strand_id
1 'polypeptide(L)'
;MLGIPVTYVPARNTIFLSVALGWAEAAGAKDLFIGVNALDYSGYPDCRPAFIAAFEAMANVGTKDGGFTVHAPLKDMTKADIVREAGVLGVDLSLTWSCYDPTPAGRPCGECDSCRLRAKGFAEAGVTDPAL
;
A
#
# COMPACT_ATOMS: atom_id res chain seq x y z
N MET A 1 -3.62 -8.88 17.13
CA MET A 1 -4.22 -8.83 15.83
C MET A 1 -5.04 -10.07 15.62
N LEU A 2 -6.20 -9.90 15.37
CA LEU A 2 -7.13 -10.90 15.63
C LEU A 2 -7.75 -11.53 14.41
N GLY A 3 -7.70 -10.98 13.27
CA GLY A 3 -8.27 -11.55 12.08
C GLY A 3 -8.09 -10.66 10.87
N ILE A 4 -8.62 -11.11 9.76
CA ILE A 4 -8.62 -10.33 8.53
C ILE A 4 -9.71 -9.27 8.64
N PRO A 5 -9.41 -7.98 8.40
CA PRO A 5 -10.40 -6.91 8.50
C PRO A 5 -11.56 -7.09 7.52
N VAL A 6 -12.73 -6.58 7.88
CA VAL A 6 -13.89 -6.61 6.99
C VAL A 6 -13.67 -5.80 5.70
N THR A 7 -12.72 -4.87 5.72
CA THR A 7 -12.32 -4.07 4.55
C THR A 7 -11.42 -4.82 3.57
N TYR A 8 -11.03 -6.05 3.89
CA TYR A 8 -10.24 -6.88 2.99
C TYR A 8 -11.02 -7.18 1.71
N VAL A 9 -10.42 -6.85 0.59
CA VAL A 9 -10.93 -7.22 -0.74
C VAL A 9 -10.13 -8.44 -1.20
N PRO A 10 -10.77 -9.62 -1.31
CA PRO A 10 -10.06 -10.85 -1.63
C PRO A 10 -9.19 -10.73 -2.88
N ALA A 11 -7.91 -11.07 -2.73
CA ALA A 11 -6.92 -11.13 -3.81
C ALA A 11 -6.73 -9.80 -4.59
N ARG A 12 -7.09 -8.66 -4.01
CA ARG A 12 -6.99 -7.38 -4.73
C ARG A 12 -5.58 -7.08 -5.22
N ASN A 13 -4.58 -7.20 -4.35
CA ASN A 13 -3.19 -6.95 -4.74
C ASN A 13 -2.64 -8.02 -5.68
N THR A 14 -3.10 -9.26 -5.56
CA THR A 14 -2.78 -10.31 -6.52
C THR A 14 -3.26 -9.93 -7.92
N ILE A 15 -4.50 -9.44 -8.03
CA ILE A 15 -5.08 -9.00 -9.30
C ILE A 15 -4.30 -7.81 -9.86
N PHE A 16 -4.04 -6.80 -9.03
CA PHE A 16 -3.31 -5.60 -9.45
C PHE A 16 -1.91 -5.93 -9.93
N LEU A 17 -1.17 -6.72 -9.17
CA LEU A 17 0.19 -7.12 -9.56
C LEU A 17 0.18 -8.01 -10.82
N SER A 18 -0.83 -8.85 -10.99
CA SER A 18 -0.95 -9.71 -12.18
C SER A 18 -1.17 -8.89 -13.45
N VAL A 19 -2.02 -7.87 -13.39
CA VAL A 19 -2.24 -6.94 -14.50
C VAL A 19 -0.95 -6.16 -14.79
N ALA A 20 -0.30 -5.64 -13.76
CA ALA A 20 0.97 -4.92 -13.89
C ALA A 20 2.06 -5.81 -14.50
N LEU A 21 2.13 -7.07 -14.09
CA LEU A 21 3.09 -8.05 -14.61
C LEU A 21 2.89 -8.27 -16.11
N GLY A 22 1.66 -8.50 -16.54
CA GLY A 22 1.34 -8.69 -17.95
C GLY A 22 1.71 -7.47 -18.80
N TRP A 23 1.40 -6.28 -18.30
CA TRP A 23 1.79 -5.03 -18.94
C TRP A 23 3.32 -4.87 -19.01
N ALA A 24 4.01 -5.14 -17.89
CA ALA A 24 5.46 -5.03 -17.82
C ALA A 24 6.15 -5.98 -18.79
N GLU A 25 5.68 -7.22 -18.88
CA GLU A 25 6.23 -8.20 -19.83
C GLU A 25 6.06 -7.71 -21.28
N ALA A 26 4.87 -7.23 -21.62
CA ALA A 26 4.60 -6.71 -22.96
C ALA A 26 5.45 -5.46 -23.30
N ALA A 27 5.67 -4.59 -22.31
CA ALA A 27 6.41 -3.34 -22.48
C ALA A 27 7.93 -3.49 -22.34
N GLY A 28 8.42 -4.65 -21.92
CA GLY A 28 9.85 -4.87 -21.69
C GLY A 28 10.36 -4.32 -20.36
N ALA A 29 9.47 -3.98 -19.41
CA ALA A 29 9.84 -3.55 -18.08
C ALA A 29 10.07 -4.76 -17.17
N LYS A 30 10.92 -4.59 -16.16
CA LYS A 30 11.28 -5.67 -15.23
C LYS A 30 11.03 -5.32 -13.77
N ASP A 31 10.68 -4.08 -13.47
CA ASP A 31 10.49 -3.59 -12.11
C ASP A 31 9.04 -3.25 -11.88
N LEU A 32 8.45 -3.86 -10.85
CA LEU A 32 7.09 -3.57 -10.38
C LEU A 32 7.19 -2.93 -9.00
N PHE A 33 6.43 -1.86 -8.77
CA PHE A 33 6.40 -1.17 -7.48
C PHE A 33 5.00 -1.24 -6.90
N ILE A 34 4.92 -1.55 -5.60
CA ILE A 34 3.66 -1.59 -4.88
C ILE A 34 3.80 -0.87 -3.53
N GLY A 35 2.79 -0.10 -3.16
CA GLY A 35 2.80 0.71 -1.94
C GLY A 35 2.27 0.02 -0.69
N VAL A 36 2.44 -1.29 -0.57
CA VAL A 36 1.99 -2.01 0.62
C VAL A 36 2.78 -1.58 1.85
N ASN A 37 2.08 -1.52 2.98
CA ASN A 37 2.65 -1.22 4.28
C ASN A 37 2.10 -2.21 5.30
N ALA A 38 2.96 -3.06 5.84
CA ALA A 38 2.60 -4.12 6.78
C ALA A 38 3.13 -3.87 8.20
N LEU A 39 3.99 -2.88 8.40
CA LEU A 39 4.64 -2.67 9.68
C LEU A 39 3.66 -2.25 10.78
N ASP A 40 2.78 -1.27 10.52
CA ASP A 40 1.80 -0.81 11.50
C ASP A 40 0.58 -1.73 11.57
N TYR A 41 0.27 -2.41 10.47
CA TYR A 41 -0.92 -3.25 10.40
C TYR A 41 -0.78 -4.31 9.31
N SER A 42 -0.66 -5.56 9.73
CA SER A 42 -0.44 -6.71 8.84
C SER A 42 -1.70 -7.56 8.65
N GLY A 43 -2.89 -6.96 8.85
CA GLY A 43 -4.17 -7.68 8.75
C GLY A 43 -4.51 -8.17 7.33
N TYR A 44 -4.03 -7.48 6.32
CA TYR A 44 -4.28 -7.87 4.93
C TYR A 44 -3.22 -8.89 4.47
N PRO A 45 -3.62 -10.13 4.14
CA PRO A 45 -2.65 -11.16 3.71
C PRO A 45 -1.83 -10.76 2.50
N ASP A 46 -2.44 -10.03 1.57
CA ASP A 46 -1.83 -9.57 0.33
C ASP A 46 -1.02 -8.26 0.44
N CYS A 47 -0.70 -7.87 1.67
CA CYS A 47 0.23 -6.77 1.96
C CYS A 47 1.50 -7.25 2.68
N ARG A 48 1.58 -8.52 3.04
CA ARG A 48 2.66 -9.08 3.84
C ARG A 48 3.91 -9.36 3.00
N PRO A 49 5.12 -9.26 3.59
CA PRO A 49 6.37 -9.57 2.88
C PRO A 49 6.38 -10.96 2.23
N ALA A 50 5.79 -11.97 2.88
CA ALA A 50 5.70 -13.32 2.34
C ALA A 50 4.89 -13.36 1.03
N PHE A 51 3.82 -12.59 0.94
CA PHE A 51 3.04 -12.48 -0.29
C PHE A 51 3.87 -11.84 -1.42
N ILE A 52 4.58 -10.76 -1.14
CA ILE A 52 5.41 -10.07 -2.14
C ILE A 52 6.50 -11.02 -2.67
N ALA A 53 7.18 -11.75 -1.78
CA ALA A 53 8.20 -12.72 -2.17
C ALA A 53 7.63 -13.86 -3.01
N ALA A 54 6.46 -14.39 -2.66
CA ALA A 54 5.79 -15.44 -3.39
C ALA A 54 5.34 -14.97 -4.78
N PHE A 55 4.82 -13.76 -4.88
CA PHE A 55 4.42 -13.18 -6.17
C PHE A 55 5.63 -13.01 -7.08
N GLU A 56 6.74 -12.48 -6.57
CA GLU A 56 7.97 -12.32 -7.35
C GLU A 56 8.49 -13.68 -7.85
N ALA A 57 8.50 -14.68 -7.01
CA ALA A 57 8.90 -16.03 -7.41
C ALA A 57 8.02 -16.58 -8.53
N MET A 58 6.71 -16.43 -8.40
CA MET A 58 5.73 -16.85 -9.43
C MET A 58 5.97 -16.09 -10.74
N ALA A 59 6.14 -14.77 -10.66
CA ALA A 59 6.37 -13.93 -11.84
C ALA A 59 7.60 -14.38 -12.64
N ASN A 60 8.65 -14.81 -11.94
CA ASN A 60 9.91 -15.20 -12.57
C ASN A 60 9.86 -16.58 -13.23
N VAL A 61 8.95 -17.46 -12.80
CA VAL A 61 8.74 -18.76 -13.46
C VAL A 61 7.56 -18.74 -14.42
N GLY A 62 6.63 -17.81 -14.24
CA GLY A 62 5.39 -17.72 -15.02
C GLY A 62 5.46 -16.80 -16.23
N THR A 63 6.60 -16.21 -16.53
CA THR A 63 6.81 -15.33 -17.69
C THR A 63 7.90 -15.91 -18.60
N LYS A 64 7.95 -15.40 -19.82
CA LYS A 64 8.85 -15.93 -20.86
C LYS A 64 10.32 -15.90 -20.43
N ASP A 65 10.79 -14.77 -19.94
CA ASP A 65 12.21 -14.55 -19.65
C ASP A 65 12.52 -14.37 -18.16
N GLY A 66 11.52 -14.23 -17.30
CA GLY A 66 11.74 -13.92 -15.90
C GLY A 66 12.45 -12.58 -15.69
N GLY A 67 13.23 -12.48 -14.61
CA GLY A 67 14.01 -11.29 -14.29
C GLY A 67 13.22 -10.15 -13.65
N PHE A 68 12.01 -10.41 -13.18
CA PHE A 68 11.19 -9.41 -12.50
C PHE A 68 11.59 -9.21 -11.05
N THR A 69 11.55 -7.97 -10.61
CA THR A 69 11.68 -7.60 -9.20
C THR A 69 10.42 -6.86 -8.77
N VAL A 70 9.84 -7.26 -7.64
CA VAL A 70 8.71 -6.58 -7.02
C VAL A 70 9.23 -5.75 -5.86
N HIS A 71 9.15 -4.44 -5.99
CA HIS A 71 9.61 -3.49 -4.99
C HIS A 71 8.45 -3.07 -4.10
N ALA A 72 8.63 -3.17 -2.79
CA ALA A 72 7.67 -2.70 -1.79
C ALA A 72 8.37 -1.71 -0.85
N PRO A 73 8.66 -0.50 -1.31
CA PRO A 73 9.55 0.44 -0.58
C PRO A 73 8.99 0.90 0.76
N LEU A 74 7.68 0.78 0.97
CA LEU A 74 7.04 1.22 2.21
C LEU A 74 6.81 0.09 3.22
N LYS A 75 7.19 -1.14 2.89
CA LYS A 75 6.84 -2.31 3.70
C LYS A 75 7.38 -2.27 5.13
N ASP A 76 8.54 -1.67 5.33
CA ASP A 76 9.23 -1.59 6.62
C ASP A 76 9.13 -0.20 7.27
N MET A 77 8.29 0.67 6.73
CA MET A 77 8.07 2.02 7.24
C MET A 77 6.85 2.09 8.14
N THR A 78 6.91 2.90 9.20
CA THR A 78 5.72 3.32 9.94
C THR A 78 4.92 4.32 9.11
N LYS A 79 3.66 4.58 9.50
CA LYS A 79 2.89 5.66 8.87
C LYS A 79 3.58 7.02 9.01
N ALA A 80 4.21 7.26 10.17
CA ALA A 80 4.98 8.48 10.40
C ALA A 80 6.16 8.60 9.45
N ASP A 81 6.88 7.49 9.21
CA ASP A 81 7.99 7.47 8.26
C ASP A 81 7.52 7.79 6.84
N ILE A 82 6.38 7.25 6.45
CA ILE A 82 5.77 7.51 5.14
C ILE A 82 5.41 8.99 5.00
N VAL A 83 4.83 9.60 6.02
CA VAL A 83 4.49 11.03 6.02
C VAL A 83 5.76 11.88 5.87
N ARG A 84 6.82 11.55 6.61
CA ARG A 84 8.11 12.27 6.52
C ARG A 84 8.73 12.14 5.14
N GLU A 85 8.76 10.93 4.61
CA GLU A 85 9.33 10.67 3.28
C GLU A 85 8.54 11.38 2.19
N ALA A 86 7.21 11.39 2.29
CA ALA A 86 6.36 12.14 1.39
C ALA A 86 6.72 13.64 1.39
N GLY A 87 7.00 14.19 2.56
CA GLY A 87 7.47 15.58 2.69
C GLY A 87 8.80 15.81 1.99
N VAL A 88 9.77 14.91 2.17
CA VAL A 88 11.08 14.98 1.50
C VAL A 88 10.92 14.92 -0.03
N LEU A 89 10.01 14.08 -0.52
CA LEU A 89 9.78 13.89 -1.95
C LEU A 89 8.84 14.93 -2.57
N GLY A 90 8.29 15.84 -1.78
CA GLY A 90 7.39 16.87 -2.27
C GLY A 90 6.00 16.36 -2.66
N VAL A 91 5.56 15.26 -2.07
CA VAL A 91 4.22 14.70 -2.33
C VAL A 91 3.16 15.58 -1.69
N ASP A 92 2.15 15.98 -2.46
CA ASP A 92 1.00 16.71 -1.94
C ASP A 92 0.03 15.76 -1.25
N LEU A 93 0.15 15.65 0.08
CA LEU A 93 -0.67 14.76 0.89
C LEU A 93 -2.13 15.21 0.99
N SER A 94 -2.47 16.44 0.58
CA SER A 94 -3.87 16.88 0.49
C SER A 94 -4.67 16.09 -0.55
N LEU A 95 -3.99 15.49 -1.51
CA LEU A 95 -4.59 14.68 -2.58
C LEU A 95 -4.77 13.21 -2.18
N THR A 96 -4.41 12.83 -0.96
CA THR A 96 -4.47 11.44 -0.52
C THR A 96 -5.76 11.14 0.25
N TRP A 97 -6.20 9.90 0.15
CA TRP A 97 -7.43 9.43 0.80
C TRP A 97 -7.17 8.10 1.51
N SER A 98 -7.65 7.97 2.74
CA SER A 98 -7.49 6.74 3.53
C SER A 98 -8.81 6.14 4.00
N CYS A 99 -9.87 6.92 4.13
CA CYS A 99 -11.11 6.51 4.75
C CYS A 99 -11.87 5.43 3.97
N TYR A 100 -12.33 4.39 4.68
CA TYR A 100 -13.16 3.33 4.11
C TYR A 100 -14.67 3.56 4.29
N ASP A 101 -15.06 4.55 5.10
CA ASP A 101 -16.46 4.79 5.45
C ASP A 101 -16.76 6.31 5.48
N PRO A 102 -16.70 6.96 4.31
CA PRO A 102 -16.87 8.41 4.25
C PRO A 102 -18.24 8.84 4.72
N THR A 103 -18.33 10.06 5.24
CA THR A 103 -19.60 10.67 5.62
C THR A 103 -20.49 10.91 4.39
N PRO A 104 -21.80 11.14 4.57
CA PRO A 104 -22.67 11.50 3.45
C PRO A 104 -22.22 12.73 2.67
N ALA A 105 -21.47 13.63 3.32
CA ALA A 105 -20.89 14.80 2.66
C ALA A 105 -19.59 14.51 1.92
N GLY A 106 -19.15 13.24 1.86
CA GLY A 106 -17.92 12.85 1.17
C GLY A 106 -16.64 13.21 1.91
N ARG A 107 -16.69 13.33 3.23
CA ARG A 107 -15.51 13.61 4.07
C ARG A 107 -15.04 12.35 4.81
N PRO A 108 -13.76 12.28 5.21
CA PRO A 108 -13.29 11.18 6.05
C PRO A 108 -14.10 11.06 7.34
N CYS A 109 -14.42 9.84 7.76
CA CYS A 109 -15.22 9.62 8.98
C CYS A 109 -14.44 9.93 10.27
N GLY A 110 -13.12 9.84 10.26
CA GLY A 110 -12.28 10.03 11.43
C GLY A 110 -12.26 8.86 12.42
N GLU A 111 -13.06 7.84 12.20
CA GLU A 111 -13.29 6.76 13.17
C GLU A 111 -12.87 5.37 12.70
N CYS A 112 -12.85 5.10 11.40
CA CYS A 112 -12.42 3.79 10.91
C CYS A 112 -10.93 3.57 11.19
N ASP A 113 -10.51 2.31 11.16
CA ASP A 113 -9.11 1.96 11.45
C ASP A 113 -8.12 2.71 10.57
N SER A 114 -8.46 2.89 9.31
CA SER A 114 -7.61 3.62 8.37
C SER A 114 -7.47 5.11 8.73
N CYS A 115 -8.57 5.76 9.12
CA CYS A 115 -8.53 7.14 9.60
C CYS A 115 -7.71 7.27 10.88
N ARG A 116 -7.86 6.32 11.81
CA ARG A 116 -7.11 6.34 13.08
C ARG A 116 -5.61 6.13 12.84
N LEU A 117 -5.23 5.18 12.00
CA LEU A 117 -3.84 4.95 11.64
C LEU A 117 -3.23 6.15 10.93
N ARG A 118 -3.99 6.79 10.04
CA ARG A 118 -3.57 8.03 9.37
C ARG A 118 -3.32 9.15 10.38
N ALA A 119 -4.28 9.41 11.26
CA ALA A 119 -4.16 10.45 12.29
C ALA A 119 -2.94 10.21 13.19
N LYS A 120 -2.74 8.97 13.61
CA LYS A 120 -1.57 8.58 14.41
C LYS A 120 -0.27 8.85 13.65
N GLY A 121 -0.20 8.48 12.38
CA GLY A 121 0.99 8.69 11.55
C GLY A 121 1.36 10.16 11.40
N PHE A 122 0.39 11.02 11.11
CA PHE A 122 0.61 12.46 11.04
C PHE A 122 1.03 13.06 12.39
N ALA A 123 0.38 12.65 13.48
CA ALA A 123 0.73 13.11 14.82
C ALA A 123 2.17 12.74 15.20
N GLU A 124 2.56 11.48 14.98
CA GLU A 124 3.92 11.01 15.28
C GLU A 124 4.97 11.67 14.37
N ALA A 125 4.61 12.04 13.15
CA ALA A 125 5.49 12.77 12.25
C ALA A 125 5.59 14.27 12.61
N GLY A 126 4.71 14.78 13.47
CA GLY A 126 4.67 16.19 13.83
C GLY A 126 4.17 17.09 12.71
N VAL A 127 3.33 16.56 11.82
CA VAL A 127 2.81 17.25 10.64
C VAL A 127 1.29 17.30 10.72
N THR A 128 0.70 18.44 10.38
CA THR A 128 -0.75 18.57 10.27
C THR A 128 -1.23 17.89 8.98
N ASP A 129 -2.28 17.07 9.07
CA ASP A 129 -2.86 16.42 7.89
C ASP A 129 -3.55 17.45 6.99
N PRO A 130 -3.05 17.72 5.79
CA PRO A 130 -3.62 18.74 4.92
C PRO A 130 -4.91 18.31 4.22
N ALA A 131 -5.31 17.04 4.34
CA ALA A 131 -6.53 16.51 3.72
C ALA A 131 -7.77 16.60 4.63
N LEU A 132 -7.62 17.10 5.86
CA LEU A 132 -8.72 17.23 6.83
C LEU A 132 -9.12 18.67 7.06
#